data_4f2aa14f30ea58d66e2068758d99ab45
#
_entry.id   4f2aa14f30ea58d66e2068758d99ab45
#
_cell.length_a   1.000
_cell.length_b   1.000
_cell.length_c   1.000
_cell.angle_alpha   90.00
_cell.angle_beta   90.00
_cell.angle_gamma   90.00
#
_symmetry.space_group_name_H-M   'P 1'
#
loop_
_entity.id
_entity.type
_entity.pdbx_description
1 polymer ?
#
loop_
_entity_poly.entity_id
_entity_poly.type
_entity_poly.pdbx_seq_one_letter_code
_entity_poly.pdbx_strand_id
1 'polypeptide(L)'
;ESVLAFFMPGGAGTPFRRKLEVLGNEKIREYVRDGGIYYGICAGAYYACRETVFEEDIPELRIISSCGLNLVEGRAVGTLYKEFGIRPYAKDAASTAAVNLIWQDQEQHTVYYHGGPYFDLAANAEPDILAVYDTEKKLPAIIRQTYGDGQVILSGVHYEDKGAVLQKTLHHLRLDSAEALQVAAKLSAGEPSRLRLFHK
;
A
#
# COMPACT_ATOMS: atom_id res chain seq x y z
N GLU A 1 -25.23 7.95 -12.35
CA GLU A 1 -24.59 6.70 -11.84
C GLU A 1 -23.78 7.08 -10.60
N SER A 2 -23.99 6.38 -9.49
CA SER A 2 -23.21 6.58 -8.27
C SER A 2 -21.90 5.78 -8.33
N VAL A 3 -20.76 6.44 -8.12
CA VAL A 3 -19.46 5.76 -7.97
C VAL A 3 -19.41 5.17 -6.57
N LEU A 4 -19.28 3.86 -6.44
CA LEU A 4 -19.24 3.18 -5.15
C LEU A 4 -17.91 3.35 -4.43
N ALA A 5 -16.80 3.24 -5.16
CA ALA A 5 -15.46 3.39 -4.62
C ALA A 5 -14.50 3.97 -5.65
N PHE A 6 -13.56 4.77 -5.18
CA PHE A 6 -12.46 5.32 -5.95
C PHE A 6 -11.17 4.61 -5.58
N PHE A 7 -10.58 3.88 -6.53
CA PHE A 7 -9.32 3.16 -6.34
C PHE A 7 -8.13 3.95 -6.87
N MET A 8 -7.16 4.22 -6.00
CA MET A 8 -5.86 4.77 -6.37
C MET A 8 -4.81 3.66 -6.28
N PRO A 9 -4.31 3.16 -7.41
CA PRO A 9 -3.43 1.98 -7.44
C PRO A 9 -2.01 2.28 -6.95
N GLY A 10 -1.20 1.23 -6.91
CA GLY A 10 0.25 1.33 -6.78
C GLY A 10 0.91 1.98 -8.01
N GLY A 11 2.23 2.17 -7.93
CA GLY A 11 3.03 2.79 -8.98
C GLY A 11 3.85 3.96 -8.46
N ALA A 12 3.71 5.15 -9.05
CA ALA A 12 4.44 6.34 -8.65
C ALA A 12 3.52 7.51 -8.30
N GLY A 13 3.77 8.19 -7.18
CA GLY A 13 2.98 9.34 -6.74
C GLY A 13 3.12 10.58 -7.62
N THR A 14 4.26 10.76 -8.29
CA THR A 14 4.51 11.93 -9.17
C THR A 14 3.50 12.07 -10.31
N PRO A 15 3.12 11.01 -11.06
CA PRO A 15 2.05 11.09 -12.04
C PRO A 15 0.71 11.52 -11.44
N PHE A 16 0.34 11.04 -10.25
CA PHE A 16 -0.90 11.44 -9.58
C PHE A 16 -0.91 12.95 -9.35
N ARG A 17 0.17 13.47 -8.75
CA ARG A 17 0.31 14.91 -8.48
C ARG A 17 0.17 15.75 -9.73
N ARG A 18 0.85 15.36 -10.83
CA ARG A 18 0.85 16.10 -12.09
C ARG A 18 -0.50 16.09 -12.82
N LYS A 19 -1.29 15.03 -12.62
CA LYS A 19 -2.56 14.86 -13.35
C LYS A 19 -3.76 15.36 -12.57
N LEU A 20 -3.77 15.18 -11.26
CA LEU A 20 -4.89 15.56 -10.41
C LEU A 20 -4.82 17.05 -10.07
N GLU A 21 -3.61 17.57 -9.80
CA GLU A 21 -3.40 18.96 -9.37
C GLU A 21 -4.28 19.32 -8.16
N VAL A 22 -4.54 20.59 -7.91
CA VAL A 22 -5.36 21.04 -6.79
C VAL A 22 -6.82 20.65 -6.99
N LEU A 23 -7.37 20.90 -8.18
CA LEU A 23 -8.79 20.67 -8.47
C LEU A 23 -9.17 19.19 -8.46
N GLY A 24 -8.32 18.31 -8.98
CA GLY A 24 -8.56 16.88 -8.94
C GLY A 24 -8.53 16.34 -7.51
N ASN A 25 -7.58 16.82 -6.70
CA ASN A 25 -7.47 16.46 -5.29
C ASN A 25 -8.71 16.93 -4.50
N GLU A 26 -9.23 18.13 -4.76
CA GLU A 26 -10.44 18.61 -4.11
C GLU A 26 -11.65 17.77 -4.45
N LYS A 27 -11.85 17.44 -5.72
CA LYS A 27 -12.96 16.57 -6.15
C LYS A 27 -12.93 15.20 -5.47
N ILE A 28 -11.73 14.61 -5.29
CA ILE A 28 -11.60 13.33 -4.57
C ILE A 28 -11.94 13.51 -3.10
N ARG A 29 -11.45 14.59 -2.46
CA ARG A 29 -11.79 14.88 -1.05
C ARG A 29 -13.28 15.10 -0.83
N GLU A 30 -13.93 15.86 -1.72
CA GLU A 30 -15.38 16.10 -1.69
C GLU A 30 -16.13 14.79 -1.86
N TYR A 31 -15.79 13.98 -2.87
CA TYR A 31 -16.40 12.67 -3.09
C TYR A 31 -16.32 11.78 -1.84
N VAL A 32 -15.18 11.72 -1.17
CA VAL A 32 -15.04 10.91 0.07
C VAL A 32 -15.82 11.54 1.20
N ARG A 33 -15.72 12.88 1.38
CA ARG A 33 -16.47 13.61 2.44
C ARG A 33 -17.96 13.38 2.35
N ASP A 34 -18.49 13.30 1.13
CA ASP A 34 -19.91 13.12 0.83
C ASP A 34 -20.36 11.64 0.84
N GLY A 35 -19.60 10.74 1.45
CA GLY A 35 -19.97 9.34 1.66
C GLY A 35 -19.30 8.33 0.73
N GLY A 36 -18.38 8.76 -0.15
CA GLY A 36 -17.63 7.86 -1.02
C GLY A 36 -16.54 7.08 -0.29
N ILE A 37 -16.04 6.02 -0.93
CA ILE A 37 -14.95 5.21 -0.42
C ILE A 37 -13.68 5.49 -1.24
N TYR A 38 -12.61 5.91 -0.57
CA TYR A 38 -11.27 5.95 -1.15
C TYR A 38 -10.51 4.69 -0.79
N TYR A 39 -9.94 4.04 -1.79
CA TYR A 39 -9.09 2.88 -1.61
C TYR A 39 -7.70 3.15 -2.20
N GLY A 40 -6.70 3.33 -1.34
CA GLY A 40 -5.32 3.61 -1.75
C GLY A 40 -4.38 2.43 -1.52
N ILE A 41 -3.65 2.01 -2.56
CA ILE A 41 -2.69 0.91 -2.50
C ILE A 41 -1.30 1.45 -2.80
N CYS A 42 -0.28 1.11 -2.00
CA CYS A 42 1.13 1.49 -2.20
C CYS A 42 1.27 2.99 -2.50
N ALA A 43 1.54 3.40 -3.74
CA ALA A 43 1.63 4.82 -4.11
C ALA A 43 0.34 5.59 -3.83
N GLY A 44 -0.83 4.98 -4.01
CA GLY A 44 -2.12 5.56 -3.65
C GLY A 44 -2.29 5.75 -2.15
N ALA A 45 -1.71 4.87 -1.33
CA ALA A 45 -1.70 4.99 0.12
C ALA A 45 -0.78 6.13 0.58
N TYR A 46 0.42 6.25 0.01
CA TYR A 46 1.30 7.41 0.26
C TYR A 46 0.59 8.72 -0.07
N TYR A 47 -0.11 8.75 -1.21
CA TYR A 47 -0.76 9.97 -1.71
C TYR A 47 -1.95 10.43 -0.86
N ALA A 48 -2.56 9.52 -0.10
CA ALA A 48 -3.69 9.82 0.77
C ALA A 48 -3.30 10.44 2.11
N CYS A 49 -2.10 10.17 2.61
CA CYS A 49 -1.60 10.68 3.88
C CYS A 49 -1.19 12.15 3.79
N ARG A 50 -1.18 12.81 4.95
CA ARG A 50 -0.70 14.19 5.09
C ARG A 50 0.75 14.34 4.65
N GLU A 51 1.59 13.38 5.02
CA GLU A 51 2.99 13.36 4.66
C GLU A 51 3.42 12.01 4.07
N THR A 52 4.20 12.08 3.02
CA THR A 52 4.92 10.94 2.44
C THR A 52 6.37 11.02 2.91
N VAL A 53 6.88 9.94 3.48
CA VAL A 53 8.30 9.73 3.79
C VAL A 53 8.74 8.47 3.07
N PHE A 54 9.47 8.61 1.99
CA PHE A 54 9.91 7.50 1.16
C PHE A 54 11.44 7.46 1.10
N GLU A 55 12.04 6.32 1.41
CA GLU A 55 13.50 6.05 1.40
C GLU A 55 14.31 7.14 2.11
N GLU A 56 13.91 7.49 3.34
CA GLU A 56 14.49 8.60 4.10
C GLU A 56 16.03 8.51 4.24
N ASP A 57 16.52 7.27 4.35
CA ASP A 57 17.95 6.97 4.56
C ASP A 57 18.77 6.88 3.25
N ILE A 58 18.10 6.97 2.09
CA ILE A 58 18.75 6.81 0.78
C ILE A 58 18.67 8.14 0.01
N PRO A 59 19.69 8.99 0.04
CA PRO A 59 19.62 10.35 -0.51
C PRO A 59 19.12 10.43 -1.95
N GLU A 60 19.49 9.47 -2.80
CA GLU A 60 19.14 9.44 -4.23
C GLU A 60 17.68 9.06 -4.47
N LEU A 61 17.04 8.41 -3.51
CA LEU A 61 15.63 7.96 -3.59
C LEU A 61 14.70 8.76 -2.68
N ARG A 62 15.27 9.52 -1.76
CA ARG A 62 14.55 10.21 -0.70
C ARG A 62 13.46 11.14 -1.22
N ILE A 63 12.24 10.93 -0.75
CA ILE A 63 11.11 11.83 -0.97
C ILE A 63 10.45 12.12 0.38
N ILE A 64 10.46 13.37 0.80
CA ILE A 64 9.66 13.87 1.91
C ILE A 64 8.73 14.94 1.33
N SER A 65 7.43 14.76 1.48
CA SER A 65 6.46 15.61 0.80
C SER A 65 5.12 15.65 1.53
N SER A 66 4.61 16.86 1.72
CA SER A 66 3.29 17.15 2.31
C SER A 66 2.30 17.54 1.23
N CYS A 67 2.12 16.71 0.21
CA CYS A 67 1.26 17.06 -0.90
C CYS A 67 0.53 15.85 -1.43
N GLY A 68 -0.62 15.69 -1.09
CA GLY A 68 -1.50 14.64 -1.56
C GLY A 68 -2.92 15.01 -1.29
N LEU A 69 -3.71 14.00 -1.05
CA LEU A 69 -5.12 14.16 -0.73
C LEU A 69 -5.34 14.63 0.70
N ASN A 70 -4.41 14.39 1.62
CA ASN A 70 -4.57 14.71 3.04
C ASN A 70 -5.89 14.17 3.62
N LEU A 71 -6.19 12.91 3.31
CA LEU A 71 -7.35 12.20 3.82
C LEU A 71 -7.08 11.57 5.19
N VAL A 72 -5.79 11.32 5.49
CA VAL A 72 -5.33 10.69 6.75
C VAL A 72 -4.30 11.60 7.42
N GLU A 73 -4.58 11.98 8.68
CA GLU A 73 -3.66 12.72 9.53
C GLU A 73 -2.57 11.78 10.06
N GLY A 74 -1.44 11.80 9.39
CA GLY A 74 -0.30 10.95 9.68
C GLY A 74 0.66 10.88 8.51
N ARG A 75 1.66 10.04 8.67
CA ARG A 75 2.70 9.82 7.69
C ARG A 75 2.57 8.43 7.07
N ALA A 76 2.71 8.34 5.76
CA ALA A 76 3.00 7.08 5.08
C ALA A 76 4.52 6.96 4.95
N VAL A 77 5.13 6.04 5.66
CA VAL A 77 6.58 5.89 5.79
C VAL A 77 7.06 4.59 5.18
N GLY A 78 8.00 4.64 4.30
CA GLY A 78 8.61 3.46 3.65
C GLY A 78 9.90 3.82 2.92
N THR A 79 10.62 2.87 2.36
CA THR A 79 10.17 1.46 2.32
C THR A 79 10.65 0.69 3.57
N LEU A 80 10.09 -0.51 3.77
CA LEU A 80 10.48 -1.39 4.87
C LEU A 80 11.58 -2.38 4.44
N TYR A 81 12.50 -1.95 3.61
CA TYR A 81 13.53 -2.82 3.06
C TYR A 81 14.42 -3.45 4.14
N LYS A 82 14.72 -2.71 5.22
CA LYS A 82 15.48 -3.22 6.38
C LYS A 82 14.71 -4.29 7.14
N GLU A 83 13.41 -4.08 7.34
CA GLU A 83 12.54 -5.00 8.07
C GLU A 83 12.38 -6.35 7.34
N PHE A 84 12.42 -6.33 6.02
CA PHE A 84 12.24 -7.52 5.19
C PHE A 84 13.54 -8.11 4.67
N GLY A 85 14.70 -7.48 4.95
CA GLY A 85 16.00 -7.94 4.47
C GLY A 85 16.14 -7.90 2.94
N ILE A 86 15.45 -6.97 2.28
CA ILE A 86 15.51 -6.76 0.83
C ILE A 86 16.33 -5.50 0.50
N ARG A 87 16.53 -5.20 -0.77
CA ARG A 87 17.20 -3.97 -1.20
C ARG A 87 16.28 -2.75 -1.08
N PRO A 88 16.84 -1.54 -0.94
CA PRO A 88 16.11 -0.30 -1.15
C PRO A 88 15.32 -0.32 -2.45
N TYR A 89 14.31 0.53 -2.57
CA TYR A 89 13.42 0.52 -3.73
C TYR A 89 14.16 0.56 -5.06
N ALA A 90 13.84 -0.39 -5.90
CA ALA A 90 14.26 -0.46 -7.30
C ALA A 90 13.09 -0.99 -8.16
N LYS A 91 13.17 -0.78 -9.48
CA LYS A 91 12.16 -1.30 -10.41
C LYS A 91 12.48 -2.74 -10.83
N ASP A 92 12.95 -3.54 -9.89
CA ASP A 92 13.30 -4.94 -10.09
C ASP A 92 12.84 -5.81 -8.92
N ALA A 93 12.99 -7.12 -9.07
CA ALA A 93 12.58 -8.08 -8.07
C ALA A 93 13.41 -8.05 -6.78
N ALA A 94 14.60 -7.45 -6.78
CA ALA A 94 15.46 -7.41 -5.61
C ALA A 94 14.93 -6.50 -4.48
N SER A 95 13.98 -5.62 -4.80
CA SER A 95 13.25 -4.76 -3.84
C SER A 95 11.83 -5.26 -3.54
N THR A 96 11.52 -6.51 -3.86
CA THR A 96 10.20 -7.12 -3.61
C THR A 96 10.27 -8.23 -2.59
N ALA A 97 9.15 -8.51 -1.94
CA ALA A 97 9.03 -9.63 -1.01
C ALA A 97 7.61 -10.22 -1.00
N ALA A 98 7.52 -11.48 -0.59
CA ALA A 98 6.29 -12.04 -0.05
C ALA A 98 6.36 -11.89 1.48
N VAL A 99 5.52 -11.02 2.03
CA VAL A 99 5.51 -10.66 3.45
C VAL A 99 4.25 -11.19 4.12
N ASN A 100 4.36 -11.49 5.41
CA ASN A 100 3.19 -11.88 6.19
C ASN A 100 2.57 -10.67 6.87
N LEU A 101 1.24 -10.64 6.87
CA LEU A 101 0.43 -9.74 7.68
C LEU A 101 -0.29 -10.53 8.77
N ILE A 102 -0.51 -9.86 9.89
CA ILE A 102 -1.41 -10.31 10.95
C ILE A 102 -2.63 -9.39 10.94
N TRP A 103 -3.80 -9.95 10.71
CA TRP A 103 -5.06 -9.23 10.72
C TRP A 103 -5.62 -9.08 12.14
N GLN A 104 -6.65 -8.22 12.30
CA GLN A 104 -7.32 -8.00 13.59
C GLN A 104 -7.84 -9.30 14.24
N ASP A 105 -8.31 -10.25 13.43
CA ASP A 105 -8.77 -11.58 13.88
C ASP A 105 -7.64 -12.59 14.12
N GLN A 106 -6.39 -12.13 14.10
CA GLN A 106 -5.15 -12.92 14.25
C GLN A 106 -4.88 -13.90 13.11
N GLU A 107 -5.64 -13.86 12.02
CA GLU A 107 -5.30 -14.63 10.82
C GLU A 107 -4.04 -14.04 10.15
N GLN A 108 -3.21 -14.94 9.62
CA GLN A 108 -2.00 -14.57 8.89
C GLN A 108 -2.19 -14.78 7.39
N HIS A 109 -1.77 -13.78 6.60
CA HIS A 109 -1.85 -13.83 5.15
C HIS A 109 -0.53 -13.40 4.53
N THR A 110 -0.06 -14.18 3.55
CA THR A 110 1.10 -13.82 2.74
C THR A 110 0.67 -12.96 1.56
N VAL A 111 1.25 -11.77 1.45
CA VAL A 111 0.91 -10.75 0.44
C VAL A 111 2.16 -10.24 -0.27
N TYR A 112 1.97 -9.67 -1.45
CA TYR A 112 3.06 -9.06 -2.22
C TYR A 112 3.41 -7.68 -1.67
N TYR A 113 4.71 -7.43 -1.51
CA TYR A 113 5.28 -6.17 -1.09
C TYR A 113 6.26 -5.65 -2.15
N HIS A 114 6.09 -4.38 -2.55
CA HIS A 114 7.03 -3.67 -3.39
C HIS A 114 6.99 -2.17 -3.08
N GLY A 115 7.77 -1.74 -2.11
CA GLY A 115 7.98 -0.33 -1.82
C GLY A 115 6.82 0.41 -1.15
N GLY A 116 5.82 -0.28 -0.62
CA GLY A 116 4.72 0.38 0.07
C GLY A 116 5.07 0.85 1.49
N PRO A 117 4.19 1.67 2.11
CA PRO A 117 4.42 2.24 3.43
C PRO A 117 3.96 1.36 4.58
N TYR A 118 4.39 1.72 5.78
CA TYR A 118 3.59 1.60 6.98
C TYR A 118 2.99 2.97 7.33
N PHE A 119 2.03 2.98 8.26
CA PHE A 119 1.34 4.21 8.66
C PHE A 119 1.76 4.63 10.06
N ASP A 120 2.43 5.79 10.14
CA ASP A 120 2.76 6.47 11.39
C ASP A 120 1.70 7.56 11.63
N LEU A 121 0.78 7.24 12.51
CA LEU A 121 -0.47 7.98 12.68
C LEU A 121 -0.33 9.05 13.76
N ALA A 122 -1.00 10.18 13.57
CA ALA A 122 -1.02 11.23 14.56
C ALA A 122 -1.70 10.72 15.86
N ALA A 123 -1.27 11.23 17.01
CA ALA A 123 -1.75 10.78 18.32
C ALA A 123 -3.27 10.98 18.53
N ASN A 124 -3.87 11.89 17.78
CA ASN A 124 -5.32 12.17 17.78
C ASN A 124 -6.08 11.47 16.62
N ALA A 125 -5.40 10.70 15.81
CA ALA A 125 -6.03 9.87 14.79
C ALA A 125 -6.44 8.53 15.42
N GLU A 126 -7.67 8.12 15.22
CA GLU A 126 -8.22 6.86 15.72
C GLU A 126 -8.64 5.95 14.55
N PRO A 127 -7.71 5.55 13.66
CA PRO A 127 -8.07 4.64 12.59
C PRO A 127 -8.18 3.21 13.11
N ASP A 128 -9.00 2.41 12.46
CA ASP A 128 -8.97 0.96 12.60
C ASP A 128 -7.69 0.43 11.94
N ILE A 129 -6.82 -0.19 12.69
CA ILE A 129 -5.67 -0.93 12.14
C ILE A 129 -6.17 -2.32 11.74
N LEU A 130 -6.44 -2.52 10.46
CA LEU A 130 -6.99 -3.78 9.97
C LEU A 130 -5.94 -4.89 9.92
N ALA A 131 -4.69 -4.55 9.63
CA ALA A 131 -3.57 -5.48 9.61
C ALA A 131 -2.25 -4.79 9.94
N VAL A 132 -1.33 -5.54 10.55
CA VAL A 132 0.05 -5.14 10.80
C VAL A 132 1.02 -6.04 10.03
N TYR A 133 2.20 -5.52 9.69
CA TYR A 133 3.28 -6.35 9.19
C TYR A 133 3.74 -7.33 10.27
N ASP A 134 3.93 -8.60 9.90
CA ASP A 134 4.43 -9.63 10.82
C ASP A 134 5.96 -9.49 11.00
N THR A 135 6.33 -8.42 11.64
CA THR A 135 7.70 -8.07 11.99
C THR A 135 7.77 -7.82 13.50
N GLU A 136 8.98 -7.67 14.04
CA GLU A 136 9.15 -7.36 15.47
C GLU A 136 8.37 -6.12 15.90
N LYS A 137 8.34 -5.08 15.07
CA LYS A 137 7.69 -3.79 15.38
C LYS A 137 6.17 -3.79 15.20
N LYS A 138 5.60 -4.78 14.52
CA LYS A 138 4.14 -4.86 14.22
C LYS A 138 3.57 -3.54 13.67
N LEU A 139 4.26 -2.96 12.69
CA LEU A 139 3.89 -1.67 12.10
C LEU A 139 2.56 -1.78 11.32
N PRO A 140 1.67 -0.77 11.40
CA PRO A 140 0.41 -0.75 10.67
C PRO A 140 0.61 -0.87 9.15
N ALA A 141 0.03 -1.90 8.54
CA ALA A 141 0.15 -2.24 7.11
C ALA A 141 -1.10 -1.89 6.32
N ILE A 142 -2.27 -2.07 6.93
CA ILE A 142 -3.58 -1.73 6.35
C ILE A 142 -4.38 -1.02 7.43
N ILE A 143 -4.93 0.15 7.07
CA ILE A 143 -5.74 0.97 7.97
C ILE A 143 -7.05 1.36 7.31
N ARG A 144 -8.06 1.65 8.12
CA ARG A 144 -9.32 2.23 7.73
C ARG A 144 -9.67 3.38 8.66
N GLN A 145 -10.17 4.49 8.11
CA GLN A 145 -10.74 5.57 8.92
C GLN A 145 -11.88 6.27 8.19
N THR A 146 -12.69 7.01 8.94
CA THR A 146 -13.71 7.89 8.38
C THR A 146 -13.11 9.21 7.91
N TYR A 147 -13.71 9.80 6.86
CA TYR A 147 -13.43 11.15 6.40
C TYR A 147 -14.73 11.79 5.95
N GLY A 148 -15.28 12.71 6.76
CA GLY A 148 -16.67 13.15 6.60
C GLY A 148 -17.65 11.98 6.77
N ASP A 149 -18.54 11.80 5.82
CA ASP A 149 -19.49 10.68 5.79
C ASP A 149 -18.94 9.44 5.08
N GLY A 150 -17.75 9.53 4.48
CA GLY A 150 -17.13 8.45 3.72
C GLY A 150 -16.03 7.71 4.47
N GLN A 151 -15.35 6.84 3.73
CA GLN A 151 -14.30 5.98 4.27
C GLN A 151 -13.02 6.05 3.45
N VAL A 152 -11.91 5.91 4.14
CA VAL A 152 -10.56 5.81 3.57
C VAL A 152 -9.95 4.50 4.00
N ILE A 153 -9.56 3.66 3.04
CA ILE A 153 -8.86 2.40 3.27
C ILE A 153 -7.50 2.50 2.59
N LEU A 154 -6.43 2.32 3.35
CA LEU A 154 -5.07 2.40 2.84
C LEU A 154 -4.32 1.09 3.06
N SER A 155 -3.63 0.64 2.03
CA SER A 155 -2.80 -0.57 2.07
C SER A 155 -1.37 -0.28 1.65
N GLY A 156 -0.41 -0.65 2.51
CA GLY A 156 1.02 -0.65 2.19
C GLY A 156 1.46 -1.86 1.37
N VAL A 157 0.58 -2.81 1.10
CA VAL A 157 0.87 -4.05 0.38
C VAL A 157 -0.09 -4.26 -0.77
N HIS A 158 0.29 -5.15 -1.69
CA HIS A 158 -0.50 -5.56 -2.85
C HIS A 158 -1.18 -6.91 -2.55
N TYR A 159 -2.30 -6.89 -1.83
CA TYR A 159 -3.05 -8.12 -1.54
C TYR A 159 -3.90 -8.56 -2.75
N GLU A 160 -4.07 -7.69 -3.74
CA GLU A 160 -4.72 -7.99 -5.02
C GLU A 160 -3.87 -8.87 -5.94
N ASP A 161 -2.54 -8.90 -5.73
CA ASP A 161 -1.62 -9.65 -6.58
C ASP A 161 -1.67 -11.17 -6.29
N LYS A 162 -1.85 -11.93 -7.36
CA LYS A 162 -1.81 -13.40 -7.34
C LYS A 162 -0.45 -13.90 -7.79
N GLY A 163 0.10 -14.88 -7.07
CA GLY A 163 1.42 -15.44 -7.41
C GLY A 163 1.51 -15.97 -8.84
N ALA A 164 0.48 -16.64 -9.34
CA ALA A 164 0.44 -17.14 -10.71
C ALA A 164 0.39 -16.02 -11.76
N VAL A 165 -0.29 -14.90 -11.46
CA VAL A 165 -0.32 -13.72 -12.34
C VAL A 165 1.03 -13.02 -12.31
N LEU A 166 1.61 -12.82 -11.12
CA LEU A 166 2.94 -12.24 -10.97
C LEU A 166 3.98 -13.05 -11.76
N GLN A 167 3.99 -14.38 -11.64
CA GLN A 167 4.91 -15.24 -12.39
C GLN A 167 4.79 -15.06 -13.91
N LYS A 168 3.57 -15.05 -14.45
CA LYS A 168 3.33 -14.81 -15.88
C LYS A 168 3.81 -13.43 -16.32
N THR A 169 3.54 -12.40 -15.51
CA THR A 169 3.96 -11.02 -15.79
C THR A 169 5.47 -10.91 -15.79
N LEU A 170 6.16 -11.47 -14.80
CA LEU A 170 7.62 -11.47 -14.72
C LEU A 170 8.24 -12.16 -15.94
N HIS A 171 7.71 -13.31 -16.34
CA HIS A 171 8.16 -14.03 -17.52
C HIS A 171 7.96 -13.22 -18.81
N HIS A 172 6.78 -12.63 -18.97
CA HIS A 172 6.47 -11.78 -20.13
C HIS A 172 7.41 -10.56 -20.24
N LEU A 173 7.74 -9.96 -19.10
CA LEU A 173 8.66 -8.81 -19.03
C LEU A 173 10.14 -9.20 -19.04
N ARG A 174 10.47 -10.49 -19.05
CA ARG A 174 11.84 -11.03 -18.91
C ARG A 174 12.55 -10.61 -17.62
N LEU A 175 11.78 -10.56 -16.54
CA LEU A 175 12.23 -10.18 -15.19
C LEU A 175 12.16 -11.36 -14.21
N ASP A 176 12.14 -12.59 -14.72
CA ASP A 176 12.00 -13.85 -13.99
C ASP A 176 13.32 -14.30 -13.35
N SER A 177 13.91 -13.48 -12.50
CA SER A 177 15.04 -13.89 -11.68
C SER A 177 14.64 -14.97 -10.67
N ALA A 178 15.60 -15.69 -10.10
CA ALA A 178 15.35 -16.72 -9.09
C ALA A 178 14.60 -16.15 -7.88
N GLU A 179 14.95 -14.95 -7.44
CA GLU A 179 14.31 -14.23 -6.34
C GLU A 179 12.85 -13.89 -6.67
N ALA A 180 12.59 -13.38 -7.88
CA ALA A 180 11.24 -13.05 -8.34
C ALA A 180 10.33 -14.29 -8.39
N LEU A 181 10.85 -15.40 -8.88
CA LEU A 181 10.12 -16.67 -8.92
C LEU A 181 9.86 -17.22 -7.52
N GLN A 182 10.79 -17.05 -6.56
CA GLN A 182 10.56 -17.43 -5.16
C GLN A 182 9.43 -16.59 -4.53
N VAL A 183 9.38 -15.30 -4.78
CA VAL A 183 8.29 -14.42 -4.31
C VAL A 183 6.96 -14.90 -4.87
N ALA A 184 6.87 -15.15 -6.19
CA ALA A 184 5.66 -15.65 -6.83
C ALA A 184 5.20 -17.00 -6.27
N ALA A 185 6.13 -17.92 -5.98
CA ALA A 185 5.84 -19.22 -5.39
C ALA A 185 5.27 -19.09 -3.97
N LYS A 186 5.88 -18.25 -3.11
CA LYS A 186 5.37 -17.98 -1.75
C LYS A 186 3.98 -17.37 -1.78
N LEU A 187 3.71 -16.43 -2.69
CA LEU A 187 2.38 -15.85 -2.87
C LEU A 187 1.34 -16.87 -3.29
N SER A 188 1.69 -17.79 -4.20
CA SER A 188 0.80 -18.85 -4.63
C SER A 188 0.47 -19.81 -3.49
N ALA A 189 1.43 -20.15 -2.65
CA ALA A 189 1.22 -21.01 -1.48
C ALA A 189 0.27 -20.37 -0.44
N GLY A 190 0.33 -19.03 -0.28
CA GLY A 190 -0.54 -18.26 0.63
C GLY A 190 -1.92 -17.88 0.05
N GLU A 191 -2.16 -18.15 -1.25
CA GLU A 191 -3.38 -17.72 -1.93
C GLU A 191 -4.69 -18.27 -1.33
N PRO A 192 -4.80 -19.52 -0.90
CA PRO A 192 -6.03 -20.05 -0.32
C PRO A 192 -6.50 -19.29 0.93
N SER A 193 -5.58 -18.85 1.79
CA SER A 193 -5.95 -18.06 2.98
C SER A 193 -6.37 -16.65 2.61
N ARG A 194 -5.66 -16.02 1.67
CA ARG A 194 -5.92 -14.66 1.20
C ARG A 194 -7.26 -14.52 0.48
N LEU A 195 -7.67 -15.50 -0.34
CA LEU A 195 -8.96 -15.48 -1.04
C LEU A 195 -10.16 -15.49 -0.10
N ARG A 196 -10.02 -16.01 1.12
CA ARG A 196 -11.09 -15.97 2.12
C ARG A 196 -11.46 -14.55 2.55
N LEU A 197 -10.53 -13.59 2.42
CA LEU A 197 -10.79 -12.18 2.75
C LEU A 197 -11.84 -11.54 1.84
N PHE A 198 -11.97 -12.01 0.59
CA PHE A 198 -12.93 -11.47 -0.37
C PHE A 198 -14.33 -12.09 -0.23
N HIS A 199 -14.51 -13.05 0.67
CA HIS A 199 -15.79 -13.73 0.91
C HIS A 199 -16.39 -13.41 2.29
N LYS A 200 -15.74 -12.55 3.08
CA LYS A 200 -16.27 -11.98 4.34
C LYS A 200 -16.74 -10.56 4.10
#